data_cbfa6e41d6c3d6fbee96c1a82c2badb0
#
_entry.id   cbfa6e41d6c3d6fbee96c1a82c2badb0
#
_cell.length_a   1.000
_cell.length_b   1.000
_cell.length_c   1.000
_cell.angle_alpha   90.00
_cell.angle_beta   90.00
_cell.angle_gamma   90.00
#
_symmetry.space_group_name_H-M   'P 1'
#
loop_
_entity.id
_entity.type
_entity.pdbx_description
1 polymer ?
#
loop_
_entity_poly.entity_id
_entity_poly.type
_entity_poly.pdbx_seq_one_letter_code
_entity_poly.pdbx_strand_id
1 'polypeptide(L)'
;GIRTPLLDTIFQLITFLAQELVIIAVICALYWCIDKKLAVQIGFNYLCAGLLVQSLKITFRIPRPWVLDSEFKAVESAIPAATGYSFPSGHTQSGTSLFATLAINAEKWYWKCIFVLTFLLIGFSRMYLGCHTPKDVITAMVISRFFAWFTRKYLERFTSNSKWTGIITLIIILAAALVCIQSAYLYRNQTIEYRYVTDCFKAPGAALGFAAGWSLENKTLRFSPTAN
;
A
#
# COMPACT_ATOMS: atom_id res chain seq x y z
N GLY A 1 26.18 -4.60 17.62
CA GLY A 1 24.82 -4.79 17.11
C GLY A 1 24.79 -5.71 15.90
N ILE A 2 23.61 -6.19 15.51
CA ILE A 2 23.41 -7.15 14.41
C ILE A 2 23.61 -6.50 13.01
N ARG A 3 23.74 -5.18 12.94
CA ARG A 3 23.84 -4.42 11.68
C ARG A 3 25.22 -4.54 11.07
N THR A 4 25.25 -4.90 9.79
CA THR A 4 26.46 -4.94 8.95
C THR A 4 26.13 -4.33 7.58
N PRO A 5 27.10 -3.74 6.86
CA PRO A 5 26.85 -3.15 5.54
C PRO A 5 26.21 -4.11 4.54
N LEU A 6 26.57 -5.41 4.61
CA LEU A 6 25.98 -6.44 3.76
C LEU A 6 24.49 -6.66 4.07
N LEU A 7 24.15 -6.79 5.35
CA LEU A 7 22.73 -6.96 5.76
C LEU A 7 21.91 -5.70 5.50
N ASP A 8 22.49 -4.51 5.68
CA ASP A 8 21.84 -3.24 5.35
C ASP A 8 21.44 -3.21 3.87
N THR A 9 22.35 -3.62 2.97
CA THR A 9 22.09 -3.72 1.53
C THR A 9 21.01 -4.76 1.21
N ILE A 10 21.09 -5.95 1.81
CA ILE A 10 20.12 -7.02 1.60
C ILE A 10 18.71 -6.54 2.01
N PHE A 11 18.55 -5.98 3.20
CA PHE A 11 17.25 -5.52 3.67
C PHE A 11 16.74 -4.29 2.91
N GLN A 12 17.63 -3.46 2.35
CA GLN A 12 17.22 -2.42 1.41
C GLN A 12 16.69 -3.00 0.09
N LEU A 13 17.33 -4.00 -0.48
CA LEU A 13 16.83 -4.70 -1.68
C LEU A 13 15.48 -5.37 -1.42
N ILE A 14 15.30 -5.99 -0.25
CA ILE A 14 14.01 -6.59 0.12
C ILE A 14 12.92 -5.53 0.21
N THR A 15 13.17 -4.42 0.89
CA THR A 15 12.16 -3.35 1.02
C THR A 15 11.88 -2.62 -0.30
N PHE A 16 12.82 -2.66 -1.27
CA PHE A 16 12.62 -2.11 -2.60
C PHE A 16 11.43 -2.75 -3.33
N LEU A 17 11.18 -4.05 -3.11
CA LEU A 17 10.01 -4.75 -3.67
C LEU A 17 8.66 -4.14 -3.24
N ALA A 18 8.64 -3.34 -2.19
CA ALA A 18 7.45 -2.65 -1.71
C ALA A 18 7.41 -1.16 -2.08
N GLN A 19 8.33 -0.69 -2.93
CA GLN A 19 8.29 0.67 -3.43
C GLN A 19 7.10 0.89 -4.36
N GLU A 20 6.55 2.09 -4.31
CA GLU A 20 5.35 2.49 -5.03
C GLU A 20 5.44 2.21 -6.54
N LEU A 21 6.56 2.57 -7.17
CA LEU A 21 6.78 2.33 -8.60
C LEU A 21 6.80 0.85 -8.95
N VAL A 22 7.36 0.00 -8.10
CA VAL A 22 7.38 -1.46 -8.31
C VAL A 22 5.96 -2.02 -8.24
N ILE A 23 5.19 -1.61 -7.23
CA ILE A 23 3.79 -2.05 -7.09
C ILE A 23 2.96 -1.63 -8.30
N ILE A 24 3.07 -0.37 -8.72
CA ILE A 24 2.36 0.15 -9.90
C ILE A 24 2.77 -0.61 -11.17
N ALA A 25 4.07 -0.83 -11.38
CA ALA A 25 4.57 -1.56 -12.55
C ALA A 25 4.02 -3.00 -12.59
N VAL A 26 3.97 -3.70 -11.44
CA VAL A 26 3.39 -5.04 -11.35
C VAL A 26 1.89 -5.02 -11.64
N ILE A 27 1.14 -4.06 -11.07
CA ILE A 27 -0.30 -3.91 -11.33
C ILE A 27 -0.53 -3.68 -12.82
N CYS A 28 0.23 -2.77 -13.46
CA CYS A 28 0.11 -2.49 -14.89
C CYS A 28 0.44 -3.71 -15.75
N ALA A 29 1.54 -4.41 -15.46
CA ALA A 29 1.93 -5.62 -16.21
C ALA A 29 0.87 -6.72 -16.10
N LEU A 30 0.35 -6.97 -14.90
CA LEU A 30 -0.75 -7.92 -14.71
C LEU A 30 -2.01 -7.47 -15.44
N TYR A 31 -2.35 -6.19 -15.35
CA TYR A 31 -3.59 -5.65 -15.92
C TYR A 31 -3.65 -5.76 -17.44
N TRP A 32 -2.54 -5.42 -18.13
CA TRP A 32 -2.52 -5.40 -19.57
C TRP A 32 -2.04 -6.69 -20.22
N CYS A 33 -1.23 -7.50 -19.52
CA CYS A 33 -0.52 -8.60 -20.16
C CYS A 33 -0.86 -9.99 -19.64
N ILE A 34 -1.41 -10.15 -18.43
CA ILE A 34 -1.47 -11.47 -17.78
C ILE A 34 -2.87 -11.78 -17.21
N ASP A 35 -3.28 -11.08 -16.16
CA ASP A 35 -4.54 -11.32 -15.43
C ASP A 35 -5.11 -10.01 -14.89
N LYS A 36 -6.03 -9.45 -15.67
CA LYS A 36 -6.74 -8.21 -15.32
C LYS A 36 -7.49 -8.30 -13.99
N LYS A 37 -8.07 -9.46 -13.69
CA LYS A 37 -8.84 -9.66 -12.47
C LYS A 37 -7.95 -9.62 -11.22
N LEU A 38 -6.82 -10.30 -11.28
CA LEU A 38 -5.82 -10.27 -10.23
C LEU A 38 -5.23 -8.86 -10.04
N ALA A 39 -4.92 -8.17 -11.14
CA ALA A 39 -4.45 -6.78 -11.09
C ALA A 39 -5.44 -5.85 -10.39
N VAL A 40 -6.73 -5.98 -10.72
CA VAL A 40 -7.80 -5.19 -10.08
C VAL A 40 -7.89 -5.50 -8.59
N GLN A 41 -7.79 -6.78 -8.18
CA GLN A 41 -7.77 -7.15 -6.76
C GLN A 41 -6.59 -6.52 -6.01
N ILE A 42 -5.39 -6.57 -6.59
CA ILE A 42 -4.19 -5.95 -6.00
C ILE A 42 -4.36 -4.43 -5.92
N GLY A 43 -4.82 -3.79 -7.00
CA GLY A 43 -5.06 -2.36 -7.05
C GLY A 43 -6.06 -1.88 -5.98
N PHE A 44 -7.20 -2.54 -5.86
CA PHE A 44 -8.18 -2.23 -4.80
C PHE A 44 -7.61 -2.40 -3.40
N ASN A 45 -6.92 -3.52 -3.13
CA ASN A 45 -6.29 -3.74 -1.84
C ASN A 45 -5.27 -2.64 -1.54
N TYR A 46 -4.36 -2.37 -2.47
CA TYR A 46 -3.30 -1.36 -2.33
C TYR A 46 -3.89 0.02 -2.02
N LEU A 47 -4.92 0.44 -2.76
CA LEU A 47 -5.53 1.76 -2.61
C LEU A 47 -6.38 1.88 -1.35
N CYS A 48 -7.26 0.92 -1.06
CA CYS A 48 -8.11 0.98 0.13
C CYS A 48 -7.28 0.90 1.42
N ALA A 49 -6.31 -0.02 1.48
CA ALA A 49 -5.38 -0.09 2.61
C ALA A 49 -4.52 1.17 2.70
N GLY A 50 -4.06 1.72 1.57
CA GLY A 50 -3.28 2.94 1.49
C GLY A 50 -4.02 4.18 2.01
N LEU A 51 -5.26 4.38 1.59
CA LEU A 51 -6.11 5.47 2.09
C LEU A 51 -6.30 5.38 3.62
N LEU A 52 -6.61 4.18 4.13
CA LEU A 52 -6.76 3.98 5.57
C LEU A 52 -5.44 4.22 6.32
N VAL A 53 -4.32 3.69 5.82
CA VAL A 53 -3.00 3.91 6.42
C VAL A 53 -2.63 5.39 6.43
N GLN A 54 -2.88 6.15 5.37
CA GLN A 54 -2.60 7.58 5.34
C GLN A 54 -3.48 8.37 6.32
N SER A 55 -4.78 8.05 6.39
CA SER A 55 -5.66 8.65 7.41
C SER A 55 -5.16 8.39 8.84
N LEU A 56 -4.77 7.14 9.15
CA LEU A 56 -4.22 6.78 10.46
C LEU A 56 -2.89 7.50 10.75
N LYS A 57 -2.01 7.67 9.75
CA LYS A 57 -0.75 8.40 9.91
C LYS A 57 -0.96 9.82 10.43
N ILE A 58 -1.83 10.57 9.77
CA ILE A 58 -2.10 11.96 10.14
C ILE A 58 -3.01 12.10 11.36
N THR A 59 -3.75 11.06 11.72
CA THR A 59 -4.54 11.01 12.96
C THR A 59 -3.64 10.81 14.17
N PHE A 60 -2.80 9.77 14.15
CA PHE A 60 -1.97 9.40 15.30
C PHE A 60 -0.66 10.18 15.39
N ARG A 61 -0.11 10.64 14.28
CA ARG A 61 1.10 11.49 14.19
C ARG A 61 2.30 10.98 14.99
N ILE A 62 2.48 9.65 15.04
CA ILE A 62 3.58 9.03 15.79
C ILE A 62 4.91 9.32 15.07
N PRO A 63 5.88 9.98 15.73
CA PRO A 63 7.18 10.25 15.16
C PRO A 63 7.95 8.96 14.84
N ARG A 64 8.99 9.09 14.02
CA ARG A 64 9.89 7.97 13.69
C ARG A 64 10.74 7.59 14.91
N PRO A 65 11.24 6.33 15.00
CA PRO A 65 12.04 5.87 16.13
C PRO A 65 13.25 6.76 16.45
N TRP A 66 13.97 7.25 15.42
CA TRP A 66 15.12 8.15 15.60
C TRP A 66 14.75 9.59 15.98
N VAL A 67 13.48 9.96 15.92
CA VAL A 67 12.98 11.25 16.43
C VAL A 67 12.55 11.12 17.87
N LEU A 68 12.08 9.92 18.26
CA LEU A 68 11.67 9.62 19.64
C LEU A 68 12.86 9.38 20.57
N ASP A 69 13.93 8.79 20.03
CA ASP A 69 15.16 8.48 20.75
C ASP A 69 16.36 8.94 19.90
N SER A 70 17.07 9.97 20.39
CA SER A 70 18.23 10.56 19.71
C SER A 70 19.46 9.64 19.66
N GLU A 71 19.53 8.64 20.53
CA GLU A 71 20.58 7.63 20.51
C GLU A 71 20.29 6.49 19.51
N PHE A 72 19.03 6.35 19.12
CA PHE A 72 18.63 5.35 18.14
C PHE A 72 19.01 5.77 16.71
N LYS A 73 19.91 5.02 16.09
CA LYS A 73 20.38 5.28 14.72
C LYS A 73 19.64 4.38 13.74
N ALA A 74 18.90 4.96 12.81
CA ALA A 74 18.42 4.26 11.62
C ALA A 74 19.57 4.05 10.61
N VAL A 75 19.39 3.13 9.66
CA VAL A 75 20.31 3.01 8.51
C VAL A 75 20.16 4.26 7.63
N GLU A 76 21.22 5.03 7.45
CA GLU A 76 21.19 6.36 6.80
C GLU A 76 20.55 6.32 5.41
N SER A 77 20.90 5.32 4.61
CA SER A 77 20.36 5.14 3.27
C SER A 77 18.85 4.84 3.21
N ALA A 78 18.22 4.44 4.33
CA ALA A 78 16.80 4.19 4.41
C ALA A 78 15.97 5.43 4.82
N ILE A 79 16.61 6.46 5.38
CA ILE A 79 15.94 7.67 5.90
C ILE A 79 15.22 8.47 4.80
N PRO A 80 15.81 8.73 3.61
CA PRO A 80 15.15 9.52 2.56
C PRO A 80 13.83 8.92 2.07
N ALA A 81 13.74 7.59 2.02
CA ALA A 81 12.51 6.89 1.63
C ALA A 81 11.48 6.76 2.76
N ALA A 82 11.84 7.15 3.99
CA ALA A 82 10.98 7.05 5.16
C ALA A 82 10.23 8.36 5.41
N THR A 83 9.46 8.82 4.42
CA THR A 83 8.63 10.03 4.51
C THR A 83 7.43 9.84 5.46
N GLY A 84 6.88 10.93 5.97
CA GLY A 84 5.71 10.92 6.83
C GLY A 84 5.91 10.33 8.23
N TYR A 85 4.83 10.20 8.98
CA TYR A 85 4.80 9.62 10.33
C TYR A 85 5.11 8.12 10.32
N SER A 86 5.51 7.59 11.49
CA SER A 86 5.90 6.19 11.64
C SER A 86 4.72 5.23 11.49
N PHE A 87 3.64 5.48 12.21
CA PHE A 87 2.50 4.55 12.35
C PHE A 87 1.35 4.88 11.40
N PRO A 88 0.80 3.90 10.68
CA PRO A 88 1.36 2.58 10.36
C PRO A 88 2.41 2.62 9.24
N SER A 89 3.10 1.48 8.98
CA SER A 89 4.15 1.39 7.97
C SER A 89 3.62 1.37 6.53
N GLY A 90 3.99 2.36 5.70
CA GLY A 90 3.59 2.43 4.29
C GLY A 90 4.21 1.33 3.42
N HIS A 91 5.53 1.11 3.49
CA HIS A 91 6.18 0.03 2.74
C HIS A 91 5.63 -1.35 3.11
N THR A 92 5.38 -1.60 4.41
CA THR A 92 4.76 -2.86 4.83
C THR A 92 3.34 -3.00 4.28
N GLN A 93 2.56 -1.91 4.27
CA GLN A 93 1.23 -1.89 3.68
C GLN A 93 1.29 -2.22 2.17
N SER A 94 2.15 -1.55 1.42
CA SER A 94 2.30 -1.76 -0.03
C SER A 94 2.71 -3.19 -0.36
N GLY A 95 3.79 -3.68 0.28
CA GLY A 95 4.28 -5.04 0.07
C GLY A 95 3.26 -6.09 0.49
N THR A 96 2.58 -5.91 1.64
CA THR A 96 1.54 -6.84 2.08
C THR A 96 0.33 -6.82 1.14
N SER A 97 -0.07 -5.65 0.63
CA SER A 97 -1.18 -5.56 -0.33
C SER A 97 -0.90 -6.37 -1.61
N LEU A 98 0.32 -6.29 -2.14
CA LEU A 98 0.72 -7.08 -3.31
C LEU A 98 0.83 -8.56 -2.97
N PHE A 99 1.74 -8.91 -2.06
CA PHE A 99 2.13 -10.31 -1.85
C PHE A 99 1.08 -11.12 -1.10
N ALA A 100 0.27 -10.54 -0.21
CA ALA A 100 -0.84 -11.26 0.40
C ALA A 100 -1.97 -11.53 -0.62
N THR A 101 -2.23 -10.60 -1.55
CA THR A 101 -3.20 -10.84 -2.62
C THR A 101 -2.70 -11.94 -3.57
N LEU A 102 -1.41 -11.95 -3.93
CA LEU A 102 -0.81 -13.04 -4.69
C LEU A 102 -0.89 -14.38 -3.94
N ALA A 103 -0.59 -14.40 -2.64
CA ALA A 103 -0.64 -15.60 -1.82
C ALA A 103 -2.05 -16.22 -1.75
N ILE A 104 -3.09 -15.40 -1.59
CA ILE A 104 -4.48 -15.88 -1.51
C ILE A 104 -4.95 -16.44 -2.86
N ASN A 105 -4.45 -15.92 -3.98
CA ASN A 105 -4.83 -16.35 -5.33
C ASN A 105 -3.90 -17.47 -5.89
N ALA A 106 -2.77 -17.73 -5.27
CA ALA A 106 -1.85 -18.78 -5.72
C ALA A 106 -2.49 -20.17 -5.57
N GLU A 107 -2.39 -21.01 -6.60
CA GLU A 107 -2.90 -22.39 -6.56
C GLU A 107 -1.98 -23.31 -5.76
N LYS A 108 -0.67 -23.23 -6.04
CA LYS A 108 0.33 -24.13 -5.47
C LYS A 108 0.79 -23.62 -4.10
N TRP A 109 0.87 -24.52 -3.13
CA TRP A 109 1.23 -24.20 -1.74
C TRP A 109 2.58 -23.50 -1.59
N TYR A 110 3.59 -23.90 -2.38
CA TYR A 110 4.91 -23.30 -2.31
C TYR A 110 4.92 -21.82 -2.73
N TRP A 111 4.11 -21.43 -3.73
CA TRP A 111 3.95 -20.02 -4.07
C TRP A 111 3.28 -19.24 -2.93
N LYS A 112 2.29 -19.85 -2.26
CA LYS A 112 1.70 -19.22 -1.06
C LYS A 112 2.76 -18.95 0.00
N CYS A 113 3.61 -19.95 0.29
CA CYS A 113 4.70 -19.79 1.25
C CYS A 113 5.70 -18.70 0.83
N ILE A 114 6.13 -18.68 -0.44
CA ILE A 114 7.06 -17.68 -0.96
C ILE A 114 6.47 -16.27 -0.79
N PHE A 115 5.23 -16.04 -1.20
CA PHE A 115 4.61 -14.72 -1.10
C PHE A 115 4.37 -14.29 0.37
N VAL A 116 3.98 -15.22 1.23
CA VAL A 116 3.86 -14.94 2.66
C VAL A 116 5.22 -14.57 3.26
N LEU A 117 6.26 -15.33 2.97
CA LEU A 117 7.61 -15.04 3.44
C LEU A 117 8.09 -13.67 2.94
N THR A 118 7.78 -13.34 1.67
CA THR A 118 8.19 -12.06 1.08
C THR A 118 7.60 -10.86 1.83
N PHE A 119 6.29 -10.83 2.09
CA PHE A 119 5.74 -9.68 2.81
C PHE A 119 6.16 -9.63 4.28
N LEU A 120 6.40 -10.77 4.92
CA LEU A 120 6.96 -10.82 6.27
C LEU A 120 8.40 -10.26 6.29
N LEU A 121 9.22 -10.63 5.32
CA LEU A 121 10.58 -10.10 5.17
C LEU A 121 10.59 -8.59 4.86
N ILE A 122 9.65 -8.11 4.06
CA ILE A 122 9.47 -6.65 3.83
C ILE A 122 9.15 -5.95 5.15
N GLY A 123 8.21 -6.47 5.93
CA GLY A 123 7.90 -5.89 7.24
C GLY A 123 9.10 -5.93 8.19
N PHE A 124 9.80 -7.07 8.25
CA PHE A 124 11.00 -7.20 9.05
C PHE A 124 12.11 -6.23 8.61
N SER A 125 12.31 -6.05 7.30
CA SER A 125 13.29 -5.11 6.77
C SER A 125 13.08 -3.68 7.29
N ARG A 126 11.82 -3.24 7.46
CA ARG A 126 11.51 -1.90 7.98
C ARG A 126 11.89 -1.74 9.46
N MET A 127 11.79 -2.82 10.24
CA MET A 127 12.24 -2.84 11.63
C MET A 127 13.77 -2.90 11.70
N TYR A 128 14.41 -3.76 10.91
CA TYR A 128 15.85 -3.88 10.84
C TYR A 128 16.53 -2.56 10.46
N LEU A 129 16.04 -1.89 9.41
CA LEU A 129 16.52 -0.59 8.95
C LEU A 129 16.25 0.54 9.95
N GLY A 130 15.49 0.29 11.02
CA GLY A 130 15.19 1.25 12.06
C GLY A 130 14.12 2.28 11.69
N CYS A 131 13.36 2.04 10.61
CA CYS A 131 12.35 2.98 10.13
C CYS A 131 11.03 2.89 10.87
N HIS A 132 10.71 1.74 11.44
CA HIS A 132 9.42 1.42 12.03
C HIS A 132 9.53 0.50 13.24
N THR A 133 8.57 0.61 14.15
CA THR A 133 8.41 -0.32 15.28
C THR A 133 7.60 -1.56 14.88
N PRO A 134 7.63 -2.67 15.65
CA PRO A 134 6.77 -3.83 15.42
C PRO A 134 5.28 -3.48 15.32
N LYS A 135 4.80 -2.53 16.13
CA LYS A 135 3.42 -2.04 16.11
C LYS A 135 3.04 -1.45 14.74
N ASP A 136 3.92 -0.64 14.13
CA ASP A 136 3.68 -0.03 12.83
C ASP A 136 3.55 -1.07 11.73
N VAL A 137 4.40 -2.10 11.79
CA VAL A 137 4.48 -3.20 10.83
C VAL A 137 3.28 -4.13 10.95
N ILE A 138 2.97 -4.60 12.15
CA ILE A 138 1.86 -5.53 12.40
C ILE A 138 0.53 -4.89 12.01
N THR A 139 0.30 -3.63 12.39
CA THR A 139 -0.94 -2.91 12.04
C THR A 139 -1.09 -2.81 10.51
N ALA A 140 -0.03 -2.45 9.80
CA ALA A 140 -0.06 -2.37 8.33
C ALA A 140 -0.34 -3.73 7.68
N MET A 141 0.26 -4.82 8.20
CA MET A 141 0.00 -6.19 7.73
C MET A 141 -1.44 -6.60 7.95
N VAL A 142 -2.00 -6.33 9.13
CA VAL A 142 -3.40 -6.69 9.46
C VAL A 142 -4.37 -5.96 8.52
N ILE A 143 -4.20 -4.66 8.33
CA ILE A 143 -5.03 -3.85 7.42
C ILE A 143 -4.97 -4.41 5.99
N SER A 144 -3.77 -4.61 5.45
CA SER A 144 -3.61 -5.06 4.06
C SER A 144 -4.11 -6.50 3.85
N ARG A 145 -3.92 -7.39 4.83
CA ARG A 145 -4.47 -8.76 4.77
C ARG A 145 -6.00 -8.78 4.83
N PHE A 146 -6.59 -7.91 5.62
CA PHE A 146 -8.05 -7.75 5.65
C PHE A 146 -8.57 -7.35 4.27
N PHE A 147 -7.99 -6.35 3.63
CA PHE A 147 -8.39 -5.94 2.28
C PHE A 147 -8.09 -7.00 1.22
N ALA A 148 -6.99 -7.76 1.32
CA ALA A 148 -6.71 -8.88 0.44
C ALA A 148 -7.80 -9.97 0.52
N TRP A 149 -8.20 -10.35 1.73
CA TRP A 149 -9.31 -11.28 1.95
C TRP A 149 -10.63 -10.72 1.44
N PHE A 150 -10.93 -9.45 1.75
CA PHE A 150 -12.16 -8.79 1.33
C PHE A 150 -12.29 -8.72 -0.19
N THR A 151 -11.24 -8.27 -0.89
CA THR A 151 -11.24 -8.18 -2.35
C THR A 151 -11.36 -9.56 -3.00
N ARG A 152 -10.67 -10.59 -2.47
CA ARG A 152 -10.78 -11.96 -2.98
C ARG A 152 -12.21 -12.51 -2.86
N LYS A 153 -12.88 -12.22 -1.74
CA LYS A 153 -14.21 -12.77 -1.44
C LYS A 153 -15.36 -12.03 -2.13
N TYR A 154 -15.26 -10.71 -2.23
CA TYR A 154 -16.40 -9.87 -2.58
C TYR A 154 -16.25 -9.08 -3.87
N LEU A 155 -15.00 -8.74 -4.31
CA LEU A 155 -14.81 -7.83 -5.43
C LEU A 155 -15.47 -8.34 -6.71
N GLU A 156 -15.34 -9.61 -7.02
CA GLU A 156 -15.93 -10.22 -8.22
C GLU A 156 -17.47 -10.10 -8.21
N ARG A 157 -18.09 -10.35 -7.08
CA ARG A 157 -19.54 -10.21 -6.91
C ARG A 157 -20.01 -8.77 -7.12
N PHE A 158 -19.22 -7.80 -6.69
CA PHE A 158 -19.54 -6.38 -6.83
C PHE A 158 -19.23 -5.85 -8.23
N THR A 159 -18.21 -6.35 -8.90
CA THR A 159 -17.79 -5.86 -10.22
C THR A 159 -18.58 -6.48 -11.38
N SER A 160 -19.28 -7.59 -11.16
CA SER A 160 -20.14 -8.21 -12.17
C SER A 160 -21.38 -7.38 -12.51
N ASN A 161 -21.75 -6.42 -11.68
CA ASN A 161 -22.92 -5.57 -11.86
C ASN A 161 -22.52 -4.09 -11.97
N SER A 162 -22.94 -3.44 -13.06
CA SER A 162 -22.62 -2.02 -13.35
C SER A 162 -23.03 -1.05 -12.23
N LYS A 163 -24.15 -1.31 -11.52
CA LYS A 163 -24.58 -0.48 -10.37
C LYS A 163 -23.58 -0.55 -9.23
N TRP A 164 -23.12 -1.75 -8.87
CA TRP A 164 -22.13 -1.95 -7.81
C TRP A 164 -20.77 -1.37 -8.17
N THR A 165 -20.36 -1.48 -9.43
CA THR A 165 -19.15 -0.83 -9.94
C THR A 165 -19.19 0.68 -9.69
N GLY A 166 -20.32 1.33 -10.01
CA GLY A 166 -20.50 2.77 -9.75
C GLY A 166 -20.48 3.12 -8.27
N ILE A 167 -21.12 2.33 -7.42
CA ILE A 167 -21.14 2.53 -5.97
C ILE A 167 -19.72 2.41 -5.39
N ILE A 168 -18.97 1.38 -5.77
CA ILE A 168 -17.59 1.19 -5.29
C ILE A 168 -16.69 2.35 -5.74
N THR A 169 -16.79 2.76 -7.01
CA THR A 169 -16.07 3.93 -7.53
C THR A 169 -16.38 5.17 -6.67
N LEU A 170 -17.65 5.42 -6.38
CA LEU A 170 -18.07 6.55 -5.53
C LEU A 170 -17.49 6.43 -4.11
N ILE A 171 -17.52 5.25 -3.50
CA ILE A 171 -16.94 5.03 -2.15
C ILE A 171 -15.45 5.34 -2.14
N ILE A 172 -14.69 4.93 -3.16
CA ILE A 172 -13.25 5.24 -3.27
C ILE A 172 -13.03 6.75 -3.40
N ILE A 173 -13.83 7.42 -4.24
CA ILE A 173 -13.74 8.88 -4.41
C ILE A 173 -14.04 9.60 -3.09
N LEU A 174 -15.09 9.19 -2.39
CA LEU A 174 -15.44 9.78 -1.09
C LEU A 174 -14.37 9.53 -0.02
N ALA A 175 -13.81 8.32 0.03
CA ALA A 175 -12.71 8.00 0.94
C ALA A 175 -11.45 8.82 0.62
N ALA A 176 -11.11 8.98 -0.66
CA ALA A 176 -10.00 9.81 -1.09
C ALA A 176 -10.23 11.30 -0.72
N ALA A 177 -11.44 11.82 -0.97
CA ALA A 177 -11.82 13.17 -0.59
C ALA A 177 -11.74 13.38 0.93
N LEU A 178 -12.18 12.41 1.72
CA LEU A 178 -12.12 12.46 3.18
C LEU A 178 -10.67 12.59 3.68
N VAL A 179 -9.73 11.82 3.13
CA VAL A 179 -8.30 11.92 3.49
C VAL A 179 -7.73 13.29 3.09
N CYS A 180 -8.11 13.81 1.92
CA CYS A 180 -7.69 15.17 1.50
C CYS A 180 -8.24 16.24 2.45
N ILE A 181 -9.54 16.17 2.79
CA ILE A 181 -10.18 17.12 3.72
C ILE A 181 -9.54 17.04 5.10
N GLN A 182 -9.33 15.83 5.63
CA GLN A 182 -8.66 15.62 6.92
C GLN A 182 -7.27 16.24 6.92
N SER A 183 -6.48 15.99 5.86
CA SER A 183 -5.13 16.55 5.72
C SER A 183 -5.13 18.08 5.64
N ALA A 184 -6.02 18.66 4.82
CA ALA A 184 -6.16 20.11 4.69
C ALA A 184 -6.62 20.78 6.00
N TYR A 185 -7.55 20.16 6.71
CA TYR A 185 -8.02 20.64 8.02
C TYR A 185 -6.91 20.68 9.05
N LEU A 186 -6.13 19.58 9.15
CA LEU A 186 -5.01 19.50 10.10
C LEU A 186 -3.90 20.50 9.76
N TYR A 187 -3.65 20.75 8.47
CA TYR A 187 -2.68 21.74 8.04
C TYR A 187 -3.14 23.17 8.37
N ARG A 188 -4.40 23.48 8.06
CA ARG A 188 -4.98 24.82 8.37
C ARG A 188 -4.91 25.13 9.88
N ASN A 189 -5.07 24.11 10.71
CA ASN A 189 -4.95 24.23 12.18
C ASN A 189 -3.50 24.14 12.67
N GLN A 190 -2.51 24.21 11.78
CA GLN A 190 -1.08 24.12 12.11
C GLN A 190 -0.68 22.87 12.91
N THR A 191 -1.48 21.81 12.79
CA THR A 191 -1.26 20.53 13.50
C THR A 191 -0.25 19.64 12.78
N ILE A 192 -0.13 19.79 11.45
CA ILE A 192 0.84 19.07 10.61
C ILE A 192 1.55 20.05 9.67
N GLU A 193 2.80 19.73 9.31
CA GLU A 193 3.59 20.50 8.36
C GLU A 193 3.18 20.20 6.91
N TYR A 194 3.48 21.12 5.99
CA TYR A 194 3.20 20.98 4.55
C TYR A 194 3.74 19.69 3.93
N ARG A 195 4.93 19.24 4.35
CA ARG A 195 5.53 17.98 3.87
C ARG A 195 4.66 16.74 4.15
N TYR A 196 3.93 16.72 5.26
CA TYR A 196 2.99 15.64 5.58
C TYR A 196 1.70 15.70 4.76
N VAL A 197 1.26 16.91 4.39
CA VAL A 197 0.13 17.10 3.47
C VAL A 197 0.44 16.53 2.10
N THR A 198 1.60 16.92 1.53
CA THR A 198 2.06 16.42 0.22
C THR A 198 2.16 14.90 0.18
N ASP A 199 2.69 14.31 1.24
CA ASP A 199 2.80 12.85 1.34
C ASP A 199 1.42 12.17 1.44
N CYS A 200 0.46 12.82 2.11
CA CYS A 200 -0.91 12.33 2.21
C CYS A 200 -1.69 12.37 0.89
N PHE A 201 -1.43 13.31 -0.02
CA PHE A 201 -2.15 13.42 -1.29
C PHE A 201 -1.77 12.34 -2.31
N LYS A 202 -0.68 11.61 -2.13
CA LYS A 202 -0.25 10.54 -3.04
C LYS A 202 -1.29 9.41 -3.13
N ALA A 203 -1.74 8.89 -2.00
CA ALA A 203 -2.71 7.79 -1.97
C ALA A 203 -4.10 8.20 -2.51
N PRO A 204 -4.69 9.34 -2.13
CA PRO A 204 -5.89 9.87 -2.75
C PRO A 204 -5.75 10.10 -4.26
N GLY A 205 -4.65 10.69 -4.72
CA GLY A 205 -4.40 10.91 -6.14
C GLY A 205 -4.38 9.61 -6.94
N ALA A 206 -3.65 8.61 -6.44
CA ALA A 206 -3.62 7.27 -7.04
C ALA A 206 -5.01 6.60 -7.02
N ALA A 207 -5.77 6.75 -5.93
CA ALA A 207 -7.11 6.18 -5.81
C ALA A 207 -8.09 6.82 -6.79
N LEU A 208 -8.06 8.15 -6.95
CA LEU A 208 -8.89 8.87 -7.93
C LEU A 208 -8.53 8.50 -9.37
N GLY A 209 -7.23 8.43 -9.70
CA GLY A 209 -6.76 7.99 -11.01
C GLY A 209 -7.20 6.57 -11.35
N PHE A 210 -7.05 5.65 -10.40
CA PHE A 210 -7.50 4.27 -10.55
C PHE A 210 -9.02 4.17 -10.71
N ALA A 211 -9.80 4.86 -9.87
CA ALA A 211 -11.25 4.85 -9.93
C ALA A 211 -11.77 5.39 -11.27
N ALA A 212 -11.20 6.48 -11.77
CA ALA A 212 -11.53 7.06 -13.06
C ALA A 212 -11.15 6.12 -14.22
N GLY A 213 -9.91 5.62 -14.26
CA GLY A 213 -9.42 4.72 -15.29
C GLY A 213 -10.20 3.40 -15.33
N TRP A 214 -10.43 2.79 -14.17
CA TRP A 214 -11.22 1.56 -14.06
C TRP A 214 -12.68 1.74 -14.50
N SER A 215 -13.31 2.86 -14.11
CA SER A 215 -14.68 3.18 -14.53
C SER A 215 -14.77 3.41 -16.04
N LEU A 216 -13.83 4.16 -16.63
CA LEU A 216 -13.77 4.42 -18.05
C LEU A 216 -13.55 3.14 -18.84
N GLU A 217 -12.59 2.32 -18.41
CA GLU A 217 -12.28 1.05 -19.06
C GLU A 217 -13.48 0.10 -19.08
N ASN A 218 -14.17 -0.05 -17.95
CA ASN A 218 -15.34 -0.93 -17.86
C ASN A 218 -16.53 -0.44 -18.71
N LYS A 219 -16.65 0.86 -18.98
CA LYS A 219 -17.74 1.42 -19.79
C LYS A 219 -17.42 1.41 -21.29
N THR A 220 -16.19 1.68 -21.66
CA THR A 220 -15.82 1.97 -23.07
C THR A 220 -14.94 0.89 -23.71
N LEU A 221 -13.80 0.58 -23.12
CA LEU A 221 -12.78 -0.23 -23.75
C LEU A 221 -13.04 -1.74 -23.61
N ARG A 222 -13.35 -2.21 -22.42
CA ARG A 222 -13.66 -3.61 -22.10
C ARG A 222 -12.68 -4.61 -22.70
N PHE A 223 -11.37 -4.25 -22.74
CA PHE A 223 -10.39 -5.12 -23.37
C PHE A 223 -10.16 -6.40 -22.55
N SER A 224 -9.76 -7.47 -23.26
CA SER A 224 -9.29 -8.72 -22.66
C SER A 224 -7.77 -8.83 -22.83
N PRO A 225 -7.00 -9.18 -21.78
CA PRO A 225 -5.56 -9.38 -21.90
C PRO A 225 -5.20 -10.70 -22.63
N THR A 226 -6.17 -11.61 -22.81
CA THR A 226 -5.98 -12.83 -23.61
C THR A 226 -6.07 -12.48 -25.09
N ALA A 227 -4.94 -12.53 -25.80
CA ALA A 227 -4.95 -12.54 -27.24
C ALA A 227 -5.69 -13.80 -27.72
N ASN A 228 -6.72 -13.60 -28.56
CA ASN A 228 -7.36 -14.69 -29.32
C ASN A 228 -6.38 -15.22 -30.36
#